data_06d99f2234df9ed9c45473b67261d863
#
_entry.id   06d99f2234df9ed9c45473b67261d863
#
_cell.length_a   1.000
_cell.length_b   1.000
_cell.length_c   1.000
_cell.angle_alpha   90.00
_cell.angle_beta   90.00
_cell.angle_gamma   90.00
#
_symmetry.space_group_name_H-M   'P 1'
#
loop_
_entity.id
_entity.type
_entity.pdbx_description
1 polymer ?
#
loop_
_entity_poly.entity_id
_entity_poly.type
_entity_poly.pdbx_seq_one_letter_code
_entity_poly.pdbx_strand_id
1 'polypeptide(L)' 'MTEEDRMKMFVKHKIKVLKELGVSLTTEDEKRLATASSYIAVDNMARTMIQKLN' A
#
# COMPACT_ATOMS: atom_id res chain seq x y z
N MET A 1 -4.46 -19.50 7.36
CA MET A 1 -3.83 -18.25 6.89
C MET A 1 -3.10 -17.57 8.02
N THR A 2 -1.84 -17.28 7.86
CA THR A 2 -1.07 -16.56 8.87
C THR A 2 -1.34 -15.06 8.80
N GLU A 3 -0.97 -14.32 9.84
CA GLU A 3 -1.07 -12.86 9.85
C GLU A 3 -0.24 -12.25 8.73
N GLU A 4 0.92 -12.85 8.46
CA GLU A 4 1.80 -12.43 7.38
C GLU A 4 1.11 -12.51 6.02
N ASP A 5 0.39 -13.59 5.78
CA ASP A 5 -0.35 -13.79 4.54
C ASP A 5 -1.47 -12.76 4.39
N ARG A 6 -2.17 -12.48 5.49
CA ARG A 6 -3.23 -11.46 5.51
C ARG A 6 -2.67 -10.09 5.18
N MET A 7 -1.53 -9.76 5.77
CA MET A 7 -0.86 -8.47 5.53
C MET A 7 -0.46 -8.35 4.06
N LYS A 8 0.11 -9.42 3.48
CA LYS A 8 0.48 -9.44 2.08
C LYS A 8 -0.73 -9.20 1.16
N MET A 9 -1.84 -9.85 1.47
CA MET A 9 -3.07 -9.66 0.70
C MET A 9 -3.60 -8.24 0.83
N PHE A 10 -3.56 -7.68 2.02
CA PHE A 10 -3.97 -6.31 2.28
C PHE A 10 -3.12 -5.32 1.49
N VAL A 11 -1.80 -5.50 1.51
CA VAL A 11 -0.88 -4.64 0.76
C VAL A 11 -1.15 -4.74 -0.75
N LYS A 12 -1.32 -5.94 -1.27
CA LYS A 12 -1.65 -6.15 -2.69
C LYS A 12 -2.94 -5.44 -3.07
N HIS A 13 -3.95 -5.53 -2.21
CA HIS A 13 -5.23 -4.87 -2.44
C HIS A 13 -5.05 -3.35 -2.48
N LYS A 14 -4.29 -2.80 -1.55
CA LYS A 14 -4.02 -1.36 -1.52
C LYS A 14 -3.27 -0.89 -2.75
N ILE A 15 -2.28 -1.66 -3.20
CA ILE A 15 -1.54 -1.34 -4.42
C ILE A 15 -2.48 -1.29 -5.62
N LYS A 16 -3.38 -2.26 -5.72
CA LYS A 16 -4.38 -2.30 -6.79
C LYS A 16 -5.27 -1.07 -6.77
N VAL A 17 -5.79 -0.72 -5.60
CA VAL A 17 -6.65 0.45 -5.42
C VAL A 17 -5.92 1.73 -5.81
N LEU A 18 -4.68 1.89 -5.36
CA LEU A 18 -3.87 3.06 -5.69
C LEU A 18 -3.66 3.21 -7.20
N LYS A 19 -3.37 2.10 -7.88
CA LYS A 19 -3.22 2.11 -9.34
C LYS A 19 -4.51 2.49 -10.05
N GLU A 20 -5.64 1.99 -9.55
CA GLU A 20 -6.96 2.33 -10.12
C GLU A 20 -7.29 3.81 -9.93
N LEU A 21 -6.81 4.42 -8.87
CA LEU A 21 -6.99 5.85 -8.62
C LEU A 21 -6.04 6.72 -9.43
N GLY A 22 -5.11 6.12 -10.17
CA GLY A 22 -4.16 6.85 -11.00
C GLY A 22 -2.83 7.16 -10.33
N VAL A 23 -2.57 6.54 -9.18
CA VAL A 23 -1.29 6.74 -8.49
C VAL A 23 -0.20 5.94 -9.20
N SER A 24 0.89 6.60 -9.55
CA SER A 24 2.06 5.94 -10.13
C SER A 24 2.93 5.39 -9.00
N LEU A 25 2.97 4.07 -8.87
CA LEU A 25 3.77 3.41 -7.84
C LEU A 25 5.11 2.95 -8.41
N THR A 26 6.17 3.31 -7.70
CA THR A 26 7.51 2.81 -8.02
C THR A 26 7.76 1.50 -7.28
N THR A 27 8.80 0.78 -7.67
CA THR A 27 9.21 -0.43 -6.95
C THR A 27 9.50 -0.14 -5.49
N GLU A 28 10.09 1.02 -5.21
CA GLU A 28 10.38 1.45 -3.85
C GLU A 28 9.12 1.68 -3.03
N ASP A 29 8.12 2.31 -3.64
CA ASP A 29 6.82 2.53 -2.98
C ASP A 29 6.17 1.21 -2.59
N GLU A 30 6.19 0.23 -3.51
CA GLU A 30 5.65 -1.09 -3.24
C GLU A 30 6.39 -1.79 -2.11
N LYS A 31 7.72 -1.66 -2.07
CA LYS A 31 8.52 -2.21 -0.98
C LYS A 31 8.17 -1.58 0.36
N ARG A 32 7.99 -0.28 0.41
CA ARG A 32 7.62 0.42 1.63
C ARG A 32 6.28 -0.08 2.16
N LEU A 33 5.31 -0.27 1.30
CA LEU A 33 4.02 -0.81 1.68
C LEU A 33 4.17 -2.25 2.18
N ALA A 34 4.96 -3.06 1.50
CA ALA A 34 5.17 -4.45 1.85
C ALA A 34 5.93 -4.65 3.17
N THR A 35 6.77 -3.68 3.55
CA THR A 35 7.54 -3.74 4.79
C THR A 35 6.89 -3.00 5.96
N ALA A 36 5.72 -2.42 5.75
CA ALA A 36 4.99 -1.74 6.82
C ALA A 36 4.68 -2.71 7.95
N SER A 37 4.79 -2.24 9.18
CA SER A 37 4.64 -3.08 10.37
C SER A 37 3.20 -3.27 10.82
N SER A 38 2.25 -2.50 10.28
CA SER A 38 0.85 -2.58 10.69
C SER A 38 -0.07 -2.13 9.56
N TYR A 39 -1.35 -2.50 9.66
CA TYR A 39 -2.36 -2.05 8.71
C TYR A 39 -2.50 -0.53 8.71
N ILE A 40 -2.40 0.09 9.88
CA ILE A 40 -2.46 1.54 10.01
C ILE A 40 -1.33 2.21 9.24
N ALA A 41 -0.12 1.66 9.31
CA ALA A 41 1.02 2.19 8.58
C ALA A 41 0.80 2.11 7.07
N VAL A 42 0.27 0.99 6.58
CA VAL A 42 -0.05 0.82 5.16
C VAL A 42 -1.10 1.85 4.73
N ASP A 43 -2.14 2.01 5.52
CA ASP A 43 -3.22 2.95 5.22
C ASP A 43 -2.71 4.39 5.17
N ASN A 44 -1.88 4.78 6.13
CA ASN A 44 -1.29 6.13 6.17
C ASN A 44 -0.40 6.39 4.94
N MET A 45 0.41 5.41 4.56
CA MET A 45 1.25 5.53 3.36
C MET A 45 0.40 5.68 2.10
N ALA A 46 -0.68 4.90 2.00
CA ALA A 46 -1.59 4.98 0.87
C ALA A 46 -2.25 6.36 0.78
N ARG A 47 -2.70 6.89 1.91
CA ARG A 47 -3.29 8.24 1.96
C ARG A 47 -2.32 9.31 1.51
N THR A 48 -1.07 9.21 1.95
CA THR A 48 -0.02 10.16 1.55
C THR A 48 0.19 10.12 0.03
N MET A 49 0.19 8.93 -0.55
CA MET A 49 0.34 8.76 -1.98
C MET A 49 -0.83 9.35 -2.76
N ILE A 50 -2.04 9.18 -2.24
CA ILE A 50 -3.24 9.78 -2.85
C ILE A 50 -3.19 11.31 -2.79
N GLN A 51 -2.75 11.87 -1.69
CA GLN A 51 -2.62 13.31 -1.53
C GLN A 51 -1.65 13.92 -2.54
N LYS A 52 -0.63 13.20 -2.94
CA LYS A 52 0.34 13.66 -3.93
C LYS A 52 -0.23 13.78 -5.34
N LEU A 53 -1.40 13.19 -5.60
CA LEU A 53 -2.08 13.32 -6.89
C LEU A 53 -2.64 14.73 -7.11
N ASN A 54 -2.91 15.43 -6.04
CA ASN A 54 -3.46 16.79 -6.10
C ASN A 54 -2.34 17.82 -6.08
#